data_82b2ecd0d5a96e721f2b59133cc3a7a8
#
_entry.id   82b2ecd0d5a96e721f2b59133cc3a7a8
#
_cell.length_a   1.000
_cell.length_b   1.000
_cell.length_c   1.000
_cell.angle_alpha   90.00
_cell.angle_beta   90.00
_cell.angle_gamma   90.00
#
_symmetry.space_group_name_H-M   'P 1'
#
loop_
_entity.id
_entity.type
_entity.pdbx_description
1 polymer ?
#
loop_
_entity_poly.entity_id
_entity_poly.type
_entity_poly.pdbx_seq_one_letter_code
_entity_poly.pdbx_strand_id
1 'polypeptide(L)'
;MQKAINKNINLVIKNSLSICIAVFSAIALPQLFHAFGLYTGMGDKFGQMFLPMYLPVLILAFKSNSLSGVIAGILSPIISFSLSGMPTAAMMPFIIVELAAFGLFAGLLANKELNIFLKIVIVQVLGRIVRIAATLISVYFINNTTITATAILTPIILAVPGYILQLLVVPYFIKKRQF
;
A
#
# COMPACT_ATOMS: atom_id res chain seq x y z
N MET A 1 35.16 -5.50 15.14
CA MET A 1 34.06 -6.45 15.07
C MET A 1 32.82 -5.91 15.79
N GLN A 2 32.92 -5.47 17.05
CA GLN A 2 31.78 -4.98 17.88
C GLN A 2 31.05 -3.75 17.29
N LYS A 3 31.77 -2.78 16.68
CA LYS A 3 31.18 -1.61 16.00
C LYS A 3 30.31 -1.98 14.80
N ALA A 4 30.68 -3.02 14.04
CA ALA A 4 29.91 -3.49 12.90
C ALA A 4 28.63 -4.21 13.34
N ILE A 5 28.71 -5.01 14.41
CA ILE A 5 27.57 -5.71 15.00
C ILE A 5 26.57 -4.70 15.55
N ASN A 6 26.99 -3.69 16.30
CA ASN A 6 26.11 -2.64 16.84
C ASN A 6 25.45 -1.80 15.72
N LYS A 7 26.19 -1.52 14.61
CA LYS A 7 25.63 -0.82 13.46
C LYS A 7 24.52 -1.64 12.78
N ASN A 8 24.71 -2.94 12.63
CA ASN A 8 23.72 -3.82 12.05
C ASN A 8 22.47 -3.96 12.95
N ILE A 9 22.66 -4.11 14.27
CA ILE A 9 21.55 -4.17 15.23
C ILE A 9 20.73 -2.88 15.18
N ASN A 10 21.37 -1.72 15.20
CA ASN A 10 20.67 -0.44 15.14
C ASN A 10 19.91 -0.25 13.81
N LEU A 11 20.44 -0.77 12.71
CA LEU A 11 19.74 -0.73 11.41
C LEU A 11 18.51 -1.62 11.41
N VAL A 12 18.60 -2.82 11.98
CA VAL A 12 17.47 -3.75 12.10
C VAL A 12 16.38 -3.15 12.99
N ILE A 13 16.74 -2.63 14.17
CA ILE A 13 15.78 -1.98 15.08
C ILE A 13 15.08 -0.81 14.40
N LYS A 14 15.83 0.05 13.71
CA LYS A 14 15.28 1.19 12.98
C LYS A 14 14.30 0.77 11.88
N ASN A 15 14.64 -0.26 11.12
CA ASN A 15 13.77 -0.77 10.06
C ASN A 15 12.50 -1.41 10.66
N SER A 16 12.63 -2.20 11.72
CA SER A 16 11.48 -2.82 12.40
C SER A 16 10.53 -1.77 12.98
N LEU A 17 11.05 -0.74 13.64
CA LEU A 17 10.24 0.36 14.16
C LEU A 17 9.52 1.12 13.03
N SER A 18 10.22 1.37 11.92
CA SER A 18 9.60 2.02 10.75
C SER A 18 8.49 1.18 10.12
N ILE A 19 8.65 -0.15 10.07
CA ILE A 19 7.60 -1.07 9.62
C ILE A 19 6.40 -1.01 10.56
N CYS A 20 6.60 -1.08 11.88
CA CYS A 20 5.52 -0.99 12.87
C CYS A 20 4.73 0.31 12.73
N ILE A 21 5.42 1.45 12.60
CA ILE A 21 4.78 2.76 12.42
C ILE A 21 3.98 2.79 11.10
N ALA A 22 4.53 2.27 10.01
CA ALA A 22 3.85 2.25 8.73
C ALA A 22 2.60 1.33 8.75
N VAL A 23 2.71 0.15 9.34
CA VAL A 23 1.59 -0.78 9.51
C VAL A 23 0.49 -0.16 10.37
N PHE A 24 0.85 0.41 11.52
CA PHE A 24 -0.11 1.11 12.38
C PHE A 24 -0.83 2.24 11.62
N SER A 25 -0.07 3.09 10.91
CA SER A 25 -0.65 4.17 10.10
C SER A 25 -1.52 3.64 8.95
N ALA A 26 -1.12 2.52 8.33
CA ALA A 26 -1.88 1.89 7.25
C ALA A 26 -3.19 1.25 7.74
N ILE A 27 -3.32 0.96 9.04
CA ILE A 27 -4.55 0.50 9.67
C ILE A 27 -5.39 1.68 10.15
N ALA A 28 -4.77 2.66 10.82
CA ALA A 28 -5.48 3.79 11.40
C ALA A 28 -6.10 4.72 10.35
N LEU A 29 -5.38 5.03 9.25
CA LEU A 29 -5.87 5.91 8.20
C LEU A 29 -7.18 5.40 7.56
N PRO A 30 -7.31 4.15 7.10
CA PRO A 30 -8.58 3.64 6.60
C PRO A 30 -9.73 3.77 7.59
N GLN A 31 -9.50 3.51 8.88
CA GLN A 31 -10.54 3.63 9.90
C GLN A 31 -11.04 5.08 10.02
N LEU A 32 -10.14 6.06 9.97
CA LEU A 32 -10.51 7.49 9.94
C LEU A 32 -11.32 7.83 8.69
N PHE A 33 -10.91 7.34 7.52
CA PHE A 33 -11.64 7.57 6.27
C PHE A 33 -13.01 6.88 6.26
N HIS A 34 -13.15 5.69 6.83
CA HIS A 34 -14.45 5.02 7.00
C HIS A 34 -15.36 5.78 7.95
N ALA A 35 -14.85 6.22 9.10
CA ALA A 35 -15.60 7.03 10.05
C ALA A 35 -16.11 8.33 9.40
N PHE A 36 -15.25 9.01 8.63
CA PHE A 36 -15.64 10.19 7.87
C PHE A 36 -16.65 9.88 6.75
N GLY A 37 -16.48 8.74 6.08
CA GLY A 37 -17.43 8.25 5.08
C GLY A 37 -18.82 7.98 5.64
N LEU A 38 -18.93 7.44 6.85
CA LEU A 38 -20.20 7.26 7.57
C LEU A 38 -20.83 8.61 7.89
N TYR A 39 -20.04 9.58 8.37
CA TYR A 39 -20.53 10.92 8.70
C TYR A 39 -21.05 11.67 7.45
N THR A 40 -20.41 11.50 6.30
CA THR A 40 -20.79 12.15 5.03
C THR A 40 -21.87 11.39 4.25
N GLY A 41 -22.31 10.22 4.71
CA GLY A 41 -23.27 9.37 4.00
C GLY A 41 -22.68 8.59 2.81
N MET A 42 -21.36 8.68 2.55
CA MET A 42 -20.68 7.96 1.47
C MET A 42 -20.30 6.52 1.85
N GLY A 43 -20.35 6.19 3.15
CA GLY A 43 -20.04 4.86 3.67
C GLY A 43 -18.64 4.36 3.29
N ASP A 44 -18.53 3.06 2.99
CA ASP A 44 -17.26 2.40 2.68
C ASP A 44 -16.60 2.88 1.38
N LYS A 45 -17.37 3.49 0.47
CA LYS A 45 -16.85 4.02 -0.80
C LYS A 45 -15.79 5.08 -0.57
N PHE A 46 -15.91 5.88 0.49
CA PHE A 46 -14.94 6.93 0.81
C PHE A 46 -13.54 6.35 1.05
N GLY A 47 -13.43 5.28 1.84
CA GLY A 47 -12.15 4.58 2.05
C GLY A 47 -11.59 3.96 0.77
N GLN A 48 -12.46 3.42 -0.08
CA GLN A 48 -12.05 2.83 -1.37
C GLN A 48 -11.54 3.88 -2.36
N MET A 49 -12.12 5.10 -2.34
CA MET A 49 -11.72 6.20 -3.23
C MET A 49 -10.32 6.73 -2.92
N PHE A 50 -9.97 6.89 -1.65
CA PHE A 50 -8.72 7.55 -1.26
C PHE A 50 -7.55 6.61 -1.05
N LEU A 51 -7.78 5.30 -0.99
CA LEU A 51 -6.73 4.27 -0.81
C LEU A 51 -5.75 4.60 0.34
N PRO A 52 -6.25 4.95 1.53
CA PRO A 52 -5.41 5.51 2.59
C PRO A 52 -4.35 4.52 3.10
N MET A 53 -4.59 3.21 3.00
CA MET A 53 -3.65 2.15 3.40
C MET A 53 -2.36 2.15 2.56
N TYR A 54 -2.42 2.61 1.31
CA TYR A 54 -1.27 2.59 0.39
C TYR A 54 -0.23 3.67 0.72
N LEU A 55 -0.65 4.81 1.29
CA LEU A 55 0.23 5.94 1.61
C LEU A 55 1.39 5.57 2.53
N PRO A 56 1.16 4.98 3.72
CA PRO A 56 2.24 4.63 4.63
C PRO A 56 3.19 3.58 4.06
N VAL A 57 2.67 2.60 3.30
CA VAL A 57 3.48 1.56 2.64
C VAL A 57 4.41 2.18 1.60
N LEU A 58 3.90 3.08 0.74
CA LEU A 58 4.70 3.81 -0.25
C LEU A 58 5.79 4.64 0.42
N ILE A 59 5.42 5.44 1.44
CA ILE A 59 6.37 6.30 2.15
C ILE A 59 7.47 5.45 2.81
N LEU A 60 7.12 4.34 3.46
CA LEU A 60 8.08 3.43 4.06
C LEU A 60 9.03 2.86 3.01
N ALA A 61 8.50 2.31 1.92
CA ALA A 61 9.28 1.65 0.89
C ALA A 61 10.28 2.62 0.22
N PHE A 62 9.85 3.84 -0.10
CA PHE A 62 10.74 4.87 -0.65
C PHE A 62 11.80 5.36 0.36
N LYS A 63 11.51 5.34 1.67
CA LYS A 63 12.45 5.79 2.70
C LYS A 63 13.38 4.70 3.23
N SER A 64 12.98 3.45 3.12
CA SER A 64 13.70 2.32 3.69
C SER A 64 14.25 1.42 2.59
N ASN A 65 13.51 0.39 2.21
CA ASN A 65 13.86 -0.57 1.16
C ASN A 65 12.63 -1.39 0.73
N SER A 66 12.81 -2.18 -0.34
CA SER A 66 11.74 -3.03 -0.89
C SER A 66 11.22 -4.06 0.12
N LEU A 67 12.11 -4.69 0.89
CA LEU A 67 11.72 -5.72 1.85
C LEU A 67 10.80 -5.15 2.94
N SER A 68 11.16 -4.00 3.51
CA SER A 68 10.32 -3.31 4.48
C SER A 68 8.96 -2.93 3.90
N GLY A 69 8.93 -2.47 2.65
CA GLY A 69 7.70 -2.15 1.92
C GLY A 69 6.81 -3.37 1.70
N VAL A 70 7.39 -4.50 1.27
CA VAL A 70 6.67 -5.78 1.08
C VAL A 70 6.10 -6.29 2.40
N ILE A 71 6.89 -6.31 3.46
CA ILE A 71 6.44 -6.76 4.79
C ILE A 71 5.26 -5.89 5.27
N ALA A 72 5.37 -4.57 5.20
CA ALA A 72 4.28 -3.68 5.57
C ALA A 72 3.06 -3.88 4.66
N GLY A 73 3.26 -4.08 3.36
CA GLY A 73 2.20 -4.33 2.39
C GLY A 73 1.41 -5.61 2.66
N ILE A 74 2.06 -6.65 3.14
CA ILE A 74 1.42 -7.92 3.52
C ILE A 74 0.72 -7.79 4.87
N LEU A 75 1.41 -7.25 5.88
CA LEU A 75 0.91 -7.22 7.26
C LEU A 75 -0.28 -6.26 7.42
N SER A 76 -0.26 -5.12 6.73
CA SER A 76 -1.30 -4.09 6.91
C SER A 76 -2.72 -4.59 6.62
N PRO A 77 -3.03 -5.22 5.48
CA PRO A 77 -4.38 -5.72 5.22
C PRO A 77 -4.75 -6.90 6.12
N ILE A 78 -3.80 -7.77 6.49
CA ILE A 78 -4.05 -8.92 7.38
C ILE A 78 -4.47 -8.43 8.77
N ILE A 79 -3.70 -7.50 9.34
CA ILE A 79 -3.98 -6.97 10.68
C ILE A 79 -5.26 -6.11 10.64
N SER A 80 -5.44 -5.30 9.59
CA SER A 80 -6.66 -4.51 9.41
C SER A 80 -7.90 -5.40 9.37
N PHE A 81 -7.87 -6.48 8.61
CA PHE A 81 -8.96 -7.46 8.54
C PHE A 81 -9.25 -8.09 9.91
N SER A 82 -8.22 -8.49 10.64
CA SER A 82 -8.36 -9.10 11.96
C SER A 82 -8.98 -8.15 13.00
N LEU A 83 -8.76 -6.84 12.86
CA LEU A 83 -9.26 -5.83 13.81
C LEU A 83 -10.64 -5.27 13.44
N SER A 84 -10.92 -5.11 12.16
CA SER A 84 -12.11 -4.38 11.70
C SER A 84 -12.96 -5.15 10.68
N GLY A 85 -12.54 -6.35 10.26
CA GLY A 85 -13.19 -7.10 9.18
C GLY A 85 -12.98 -6.48 7.79
N MET A 86 -12.17 -5.43 7.69
CA MET A 86 -11.89 -4.75 6.42
C MET A 86 -10.40 -4.84 6.05
N PRO A 87 -10.08 -5.06 4.76
CA PRO A 87 -10.97 -5.27 3.60
C PRO A 87 -11.76 -6.59 3.70
N THR A 88 -12.83 -6.74 2.92
CA THR A 88 -13.63 -7.98 2.95
C THR A 88 -12.76 -9.21 2.61
N ALA A 89 -13.09 -10.37 3.18
CA ALA A 89 -12.33 -11.61 2.99
C ALA A 89 -12.12 -11.96 1.49
N ALA A 90 -13.13 -11.73 0.65
CA ALA A 90 -13.06 -11.97 -0.79
C ALA A 90 -12.03 -11.08 -1.51
N MET A 91 -11.83 -9.84 -1.04
CA MET A 91 -10.89 -8.88 -1.66
C MET A 91 -9.50 -8.92 -1.03
N MET A 92 -9.35 -9.50 0.13
CA MET A 92 -8.12 -9.50 0.93
C MET A 92 -6.90 -10.06 0.17
N PRO A 93 -6.96 -11.23 -0.52
CA PRO A 93 -5.80 -11.75 -1.25
C PRO A 93 -5.30 -10.79 -2.33
N PHE A 94 -6.20 -10.14 -3.05
CA PHE A 94 -5.85 -9.20 -4.12
C PHE A 94 -5.23 -7.91 -3.58
N ILE A 95 -5.70 -7.43 -2.44
CA ILE A 95 -5.15 -6.24 -1.77
C ILE A 95 -3.77 -6.55 -1.19
N ILE A 96 -3.55 -7.73 -0.61
CA ILE A 96 -2.25 -8.16 -0.11
C ILE A 96 -1.22 -8.17 -1.24
N VAL A 97 -1.54 -8.84 -2.35
CA VAL A 97 -0.62 -8.96 -3.50
C VAL A 97 -0.34 -7.60 -4.11
N GLU A 98 -1.36 -6.76 -4.26
CA GLU A 98 -1.23 -5.41 -4.79
C GLU A 98 -0.37 -4.53 -3.88
N LEU A 99 -0.64 -4.52 -2.58
CA LEU A 99 0.06 -3.67 -1.62
C LEU A 99 1.52 -4.12 -1.42
N ALA A 100 1.77 -5.42 -1.47
CA ALA A 100 3.13 -5.97 -1.49
C ALA A 100 3.89 -5.54 -2.76
N ALA A 101 3.23 -5.54 -3.93
CA ALA A 101 3.80 -5.06 -5.17
C ALA A 101 4.12 -3.55 -5.11
N PHE A 102 3.23 -2.74 -4.54
CA PHE A 102 3.51 -1.32 -4.28
C PHE A 102 4.77 -1.13 -3.42
N GLY A 103 4.89 -1.88 -2.33
CA GLY A 103 6.07 -1.86 -1.46
C GLY A 103 7.34 -2.29 -2.19
N LEU A 104 7.27 -3.36 -2.99
CA LEU A 104 8.38 -3.86 -3.78
C LEU A 104 8.87 -2.82 -4.79
N PHE A 105 7.98 -2.36 -5.67
CA PHE A 105 8.35 -1.45 -6.76
C PHE A 105 8.77 -0.07 -6.23
N ALA A 106 8.13 0.45 -5.19
CA ALA A 106 8.53 1.71 -4.58
C ALA A 106 9.96 1.62 -4.01
N GLY A 107 10.29 0.54 -3.32
CA GLY A 107 11.64 0.32 -2.79
C GLY A 107 12.69 0.11 -3.88
N LEU A 108 12.36 -0.61 -4.97
CA LEU A 108 13.25 -0.79 -6.12
C LEU A 108 13.54 0.54 -6.85
N LEU A 109 12.53 1.41 -6.94
CA LEU A 109 12.66 2.71 -7.59
C LEU A 109 13.22 3.80 -6.66
N ALA A 110 13.33 3.55 -5.35
CA ALA A 110 13.76 4.55 -4.38
C ALA A 110 15.08 5.22 -4.76
N ASN A 111 16.09 4.41 -5.15
CA ASN A 111 17.45 4.85 -5.46
C ASN A 111 17.68 5.17 -6.96
N LYS A 112 16.65 5.11 -7.81
CA LYS A 112 16.79 5.46 -9.23
C LYS A 112 16.77 6.97 -9.42
N GLU A 113 17.51 7.47 -10.41
CA GLU A 113 17.55 8.89 -10.78
C GLU A 113 16.35 9.30 -11.63
N LEU A 114 15.15 9.13 -11.06
CA LEU A 114 13.90 9.50 -11.72
C LEU A 114 13.15 10.55 -10.88
N ASN A 115 12.36 11.37 -11.54
CA ASN A 115 11.47 12.29 -10.84
C ASN A 115 10.53 11.50 -9.91
N ILE A 116 10.34 11.98 -8.68
CA ILE A 116 9.51 11.32 -7.67
C ILE A 116 8.07 11.09 -8.14
N PHE A 117 7.51 12.02 -8.88
CA PHE A 117 6.16 11.87 -9.45
C PHE A 117 6.11 10.70 -10.44
N LEU A 118 7.12 10.58 -11.30
CA LEU A 118 7.22 9.47 -12.25
C LEU A 118 7.38 8.13 -11.53
N LYS A 119 8.21 8.07 -10.47
CA LYS A 119 8.34 6.87 -9.64
C LYS A 119 6.98 6.42 -9.08
N ILE A 120 6.20 7.35 -8.52
CA ILE A 120 4.90 7.05 -7.94
C ILE A 120 3.94 6.54 -9.01
N VAL A 121 3.87 7.19 -10.18
CA VAL A 121 3.02 6.75 -11.30
C VAL A 121 3.41 5.33 -11.77
N ILE A 122 4.71 5.05 -11.93
CA ILE A 122 5.17 3.71 -12.31
C ILE A 122 4.73 2.67 -11.27
N VAL A 123 4.90 2.96 -9.97
CA VAL A 123 4.48 2.05 -8.90
C VAL A 123 2.97 1.81 -8.94
N GLN A 124 2.17 2.86 -9.13
CA GLN A 124 0.72 2.76 -9.24
C GLN A 124 0.29 1.86 -10.42
N VAL A 125 0.89 2.07 -11.59
CA VAL A 125 0.59 1.28 -12.79
C VAL A 125 0.99 -0.18 -12.59
N LEU A 126 2.23 -0.44 -12.14
CA LEU A 126 2.72 -1.80 -11.92
C LEU A 126 1.92 -2.55 -10.85
N GLY A 127 1.58 -1.90 -9.75
CA GLY A 127 0.74 -2.50 -8.72
C GLY A 127 -0.65 -2.87 -9.23
N ARG A 128 -1.25 -2.04 -10.08
CA ARG A 128 -2.54 -2.36 -10.73
C ARG A 128 -2.44 -3.51 -11.71
N ILE A 129 -1.38 -3.59 -12.49
CA ILE A 129 -1.12 -4.72 -13.39
C ILE A 129 -1.05 -6.02 -12.56
N VAL A 130 -0.31 -6.02 -11.46
CA VAL A 130 -0.21 -7.18 -10.56
C VAL A 130 -1.56 -7.58 -9.98
N ARG A 131 -2.38 -6.62 -9.55
CA ARG A 131 -3.75 -6.89 -9.06
C ARG A 131 -4.63 -7.49 -10.15
N ILE A 132 -4.63 -6.90 -11.36
CA ILE A 132 -5.40 -7.42 -12.49
C ILE A 132 -4.98 -8.84 -12.81
N ALA A 133 -3.66 -9.11 -12.90
CA ALA A 133 -3.15 -10.45 -13.14
C ALA A 133 -3.60 -11.45 -12.06
N ALA A 134 -3.50 -11.08 -10.77
CA ALA A 134 -3.96 -11.92 -9.67
C ALA A 134 -5.47 -12.20 -9.75
N THR A 135 -6.27 -11.20 -10.13
CA THR A 135 -7.72 -11.36 -10.29
C THR A 135 -8.04 -12.29 -11.47
N LEU A 136 -7.36 -12.13 -12.62
CA LEU A 136 -7.55 -12.99 -13.78
C LEU A 136 -7.14 -14.45 -13.47
N ILE A 137 -6.03 -14.67 -12.77
CA ILE A 137 -5.62 -15.99 -12.31
C ILE A 137 -6.70 -16.61 -11.42
N SER A 138 -7.27 -15.85 -10.49
CA SER A 138 -8.34 -16.35 -9.62
C SER A 138 -9.59 -16.75 -10.41
N VAL A 139 -9.98 -15.97 -11.42
CA VAL A 139 -11.17 -16.29 -12.25
C VAL A 139 -10.94 -17.52 -13.12
N TYR A 140 -9.81 -17.58 -13.83
CA TYR A 140 -9.60 -18.63 -14.83
C TYR A 140 -9.08 -19.95 -14.24
N PHE A 141 -8.23 -19.93 -13.21
CA PHE A 141 -7.61 -21.13 -12.67
C PHE A 141 -8.31 -21.66 -11.42
N ILE A 142 -8.96 -20.80 -10.63
CA ILE A 142 -9.65 -21.21 -9.40
C ILE A 142 -11.17 -21.28 -9.61
N ASN A 143 -11.66 -21.00 -10.84
CA ASN A 143 -13.08 -20.94 -11.18
C ASN A 143 -13.91 -20.06 -10.22
N ASN A 144 -13.34 -18.95 -9.80
CA ASN A 144 -14.01 -18.03 -8.89
C ASN A 144 -15.04 -17.18 -9.64
N THR A 145 -16.26 -17.72 -9.81
CA THR A 145 -17.35 -17.09 -10.55
C THR A 145 -17.96 -15.87 -9.85
N THR A 146 -17.61 -15.63 -8.58
CA THR A 146 -18.08 -14.46 -7.83
C THR A 146 -17.43 -13.16 -8.25
N ILE A 147 -16.31 -13.22 -9.01
CA ILE A 147 -15.57 -12.06 -9.47
C ILE A 147 -16.00 -11.71 -10.89
N THR A 148 -16.82 -10.68 -11.02
CA THR A 148 -17.27 -10.11 -12.30
C THR A 148 -16.27 -9.11 -12.86
N ALA A 149 -16.36 -8.78 -14.16
CA ALA A 149 -15.56 -7.74 -14.80
C ALA A 149 -15.65 -6.38 -14.07
N THR A 150 -16.79 -6.08 -13.43
CA THR A 150 -16.98 -4.91 -12.60
C THR A 150 -16.06 -4.91 -11.37
N ALA A 151 -15.73 -6.06 -10.81
CA ALA A 151 -14.80 -6.17 -9.68
C ALA A 151 -13.36 -5.79 -10.03
N ILE A 152 -13.01 -5.80 -11.32
CA ILE A 152 -11.70 -5.35 -11.82
C ILE A 152 -11.72 -3.83 -12.07
N LEU A 153 -12.74 -3.34 -12.79
CA LEU A 153 -12.78 -1.95 -13.27
C LEU A 153 -13.21 -0.97 -12.18
N THR A 154 -14.20 -1.31 -11.36
CA THR A 154 -14.74 -0.41 -10.35
C THR A 154 -13.68 0.09 -9.35
N PRO A 155 -12.80 -0.76 -8.77
CA PRO A 155 -11.77 -0.28 -7.86
C PRO A 155 -10.72 0.62 -8.54
N ILE A 156 -10.48 0.46 -9.84
CA ILE A 156 -9.52 1.28 -10.59
C ILE A 156 -10.08 2.69 -10.79
N ILE A 157 -11.31 2.78 -11.25
CA ILE A 157 -11.97 4.08 -11.52
C ILE A 157 -12.24 4.82 -10.21
N LEU A 158 -12.72 4.10 -9.20
CA LEU A 158 -13.07 4.70 -7.92
C LEU A 158 -11.82 5.24 -7.18
N ALA A 159 -10.65 4.66 -7.40
CA ALA A 159 -9.40 5.02 -6.74
C ALA A 159 -8.69 6.26 -7.33
N VAL A 160 -9.22 6.90 -8.37
CA VAL A 160 -8.60 8.10 -8.99
C VAL A 160 -8.29 9.20 -7.96
N PRO A 161 -9.18 9.57 -7.02
CA PRO A 161 -8.83 10.55 -5.98
C PRO A 161 -7.65 10.11 -5.11
N GLY A 162 -7.55 8.80 -4.81
CA GLY A 162 -6.45 8.22 -4.06
C GLY A 162 -5.10 8.33 -4.79
N TYR A 163 -5.09 8.19 -6.11
CA TYR A 163 -3.87 8.37 -6.91
C TYR A 163 -3.38 9.82 -6.84
N ILE A 164 -4.30 10.78 -6.95
CA ILE A 164 -3.98 12.20 -6.82
C ILE A 164 -3.45 12.48 -5.41
N LEU A 165 -4.11 11.96 -4.38
CA LEU A 165 -3.67 12.10 -3.00
C LEU A 165 -2.25 11.56 -2.79
N GLN A 166 -1.92 10.39 -3.35
CA GLN A 166 -0.57 9.81 -3.28
C GLN A 166 0.47 10.70 -3.98
N LEU A 167 0.13 11.27 -5.14
CA LEU A 167 1.03 12.18 -5.87
C LEU A 167 1.31 13.48 -5.10
N LEU A 168 0.39 13.94 -4.27
CA LEU A 168 0.57 15.15 -3.45
C LEU A 168 1.30 14.84 -2.15
N VAL A 169 0.89 13.78 -1.45
CA VAL A 169 1.36 13.50 -0.09
C VAL A 169 2.74 12.81 -0.08
N VAL A 170 2.94 11.80 -0.93
CA VAL A 170 4.18 11.00 -0.91
C VAL A 170 5.43 11.82 -1.18
N PRO A 171 5.48 12.74 -2.20
CA PRO A 171 6.65 13.57 -2.44
C PRO A 171 6.99 14.49 -1.25
N TYR A 172 5.97 15.04 -0.58
CA TYR A 172 6.18 15.90 0.59
C TYR A 172 6.95 15.17 1.71
N PHE A 173 6.59 13.92 2.00
CA PHE A 173 7.25 13.12 3.02
C PHE A 173 8.64 12.63 2.62
N ILE A 174 8.91 12.46 1.31
CA ILE A 174 10.20 11.96 0.81
C ILE A 174 11.20 13.12 0.69
N LYS A 175 10.79 14.28 0.20
CA LYS A 175 11.64 15.46 -0.02
C LYS A 175 12.32 15.97 1.26
N LYS A 176 11.72 15.74 2.42
CA LYS A 176 12.24 16.16 3.74
C LYS A 176 13.53 15.40 4.18
N ARG A 177 14.07 14.48 3.38
CA ARG A 177 15.27 13.69 3.69
C ARG A 177 16.52 14.13 2.88
N GLN A 178 16.42 15.16 2.04
CA GLN A 178 17.54 15.65 1.21
C GLN A 178 18.26 16.87 1.83
N PHE A 179 18.06 17.12 3.15
CA PHE A 179 18.82 18.12 3.92
C PHE A 179 19.50 17.45 5.10
#